data_3c6f577083cd67decfbd9dc4aef6f3c6
#
_entry.id   3c6f577083cd67decfbd9dc4aef6f3c6
#
_cell.length_a   1.000
_cell.length_b   1.000
_cell.length_c   1.000
_cell.angle_alpha   90.00
_cell.angle_beta   90.00
_cell.angle_gamma   90.00
#
_symmetry.space_group_name_H-M   'P 1'
#
loop_
_entity.id
_entity.type
_entity.pdbx_description
1 polymer ?
#
loop_
_entity_poly.entity_id
_entity_poly.type
_entity_poly.pdbx_seq_one_letter_code
_entity_poly.pdbx_strand_id
1 'polypeptide(L)'
;MTSPGAPRQLRPTDIKRLNRSWRRLTQARLALLLDSVGQPFNVGSIIRTAAALGVGRIWLCGNCASPDHPSARKTALGTERLVSCESEPSAAAAAAAAAADGLRVIAIELTDGAIPLHEAPLSGDVCLALGNEDHGCSAALLAAADVIAYIPQTGRVGSLNVAAAAAIALAEARRREWSDG
;
A
#
# COMPACT_ATOMS: atom_id res chain seq x y z
N MET A 1 -24.12 4.19 -38.18
CA MET A 1 -23.11 3.92 -37.12
C MET A 1 -22.33 5.22 -36.88
N THR A 2 -22.63 5.94 -35.81
CA THR A 2 -21.93 7.16 -35.45
C THR A 2 -20.55 6.77 -34.94
N SER A 3 -19.49 7.27 -35.58
CA SER A 3 -18.11 7.13 -35.10
C SER A 3 -18.03 7.57 -33.64
N PRO A 4 -17.39 6.80 -32.74
CA PRO A 4 -17.19 7.25 -31.39
C PRO A 4 -16.38 8.55 -31.46
N GLY A 5 -16.85 9.59 -30.77
CA GLY A 5 -16.17 10.88 -30.70
C GLY A 5 -14.77 10.71 -30.09
N ALA A 6 -13.85 11.63 -30.40
CA ALA A 6 -12.49 11.60 -29.85
C ALA A 6 -12.50 11.48 -28.32
N PRO A 7 -11.57 10.69 -27.72
CA PRO A 7 -11.45 10.58 -26.27
C PRO A 7 -11.23 11.95 -25.62
N ARG A 8 -11.96 12.23 -24.54
CA ARG A 8 -11.81 13.47 -23.75
C ARG A 8 -11.55 13.18 -22.29
N GLN A 9 -10.86 14.08 -21.62
CA GLN A 9 -10.68 13.98 -20.18
C GLN A 9 -12.03 14.07 -19.46
N LEU A 10 -12.19 13.26 -18.41
CA LEU A 10 -13.39 13.29 -17.58
C LEU A 10 -13.42 14.56 -16.72
N ARG A 11 -14.61 15.13 -16.56
CA ARG A 11 -14.84 16.22 -15.61
C ARG A 11 -14.80 15.69 -14.18
N PRO A 12 -14.53 16.55 -13.16
CA PRO A 12 -14.48 16.12 -11.75
C PRO A 12 -15.73 15.38 -11.27
N THR A 13 -16.90 15.72 -11.77
CA THR A 13 -18.16 15.02 -11.46
C THR A 13 -18.21 13.62 -12.01
N ASP A 14 -17.69 13.41 -13.21
CA ASP A 14 -17.64 12.11 -13.88
C ASP A 14 -16.62 11.20 -13.18
N ILE A 15 -15.46 11.75 -12.77
CA ILE A 15 -14.46 11.05 -11.95
C ILE A 15 -15.06 10.60 -10.61
N LYS A 16 -15.80 11.46 -9.91
CA LYS A 16 -16.47 11.10 -8.65
C LYS A 16 -17.48 9.97 -8.83
N ARG A 17 -18.22 9.95 -9.94
CA ARG A 17 -19.16 8.88 -10.27
C ARG A 17 -18.42 7.56 -10.52
N LEU A 18 -17.35 7.59 -11.32
CA LEU A 18 -16.51 6.44 -11.61
C LEU A 18 -15.90 5.85 -10.32
N ASN A 19 -15.29 6.69 -9.48
CA ASN A 19 -14.71 6.25 -8.20
C ASN A 19 -15.77 5.64 -7.26
N ARG A 20 -17.02 6.15 -7.31
CA ARG A 20 -18.12 5.57 -6.54
C ARG A 20 -18.51 4.19 -7.04
N SER A 21 -18.52 3.94 -8.37
CA SER A 21 -18.81 2.61 -8.89
C SER A 21 -17.76 1.59 -8.47
N TRP A 22 -16.47 1.91 -8.56
CA TRP A 22 -15.39 1.04 -8.09
C TRP A 22 -15.48 0.76 -6.58
N ARG A 23 -15.80 1.79 -5.80
CA ARG A 23 -15.96 1.64 -4.35
C ARG A 23 -17.07 0.68 -3.94
N ARG A 24 -18.12 0.54 -4.76
CA ARG A 24 -19.21 -0.43 -4.52
C ARG A 24 -18.82 -1.87 -4.82
N LEU A 25 -17.84 -2.06 -5.69
CA LEU A 25 -17.28 -3.38 -6.04
C LEU A 25 -16.17 -3.80 -5.06
N THR A 26 -15.69 -2.87 -4.23
CA THR A 26 -14.57 -3.07 -3.31
C THR A 26 -15.10 -3.36 -1.92
N GLN A 27 -14.88 -4.55 -1.39
CA GLN A 27 -15.35 -5.00 -0.08
C GLN A 27 -14.20 -5.33 0.87
N ALA A 28 -13.10 -5.85 0.35
CA ALA A 28 -11.95 -6.22 1.14
C ALA A 28 -11.26 -4.99 1.76
N ARG A 29 -10.91 -5.10 3.03
CA ARG A 29 -10.16 -4.07 3.73
C ARG A 29 -8.69 -4.16 3.36
N LEU A 30 -8.12 -3.00 3.00
CA LEU A 30 -6.67 -2.84 2.82
C LEU A 30 -6.12 -1.95 3.91
N ALA A 31 -5.00 -2.36 4.48
CA ALA A 31 -4.17 -1.56 5.36
C ALA A 31 -2.71 -1.58 4.90
N LEU A 32 -1.92 -0.66 5.41
CA LEU A 32 -0.47 -0.64 5.24
C LEU A 32 0.22 -0.64 6.61
N LEU A 33 1.42 -1.20 6.64
CA LEU A 33 2.37 -1.09 7.71
C LEU A 33 3.68 -0.59 7.13
N LEU A 34 4.20 0.52 7.65
CA LEU A 34 5.46 1.12 7.24
C LEU A 34 6.49 0.94 8.35
N ASP A 35 7.49 0.11 8.10
CA ASP A 35 8.57 -0.17 9.05
C ASP A 35 9.78 0.73 8.76
N SER A 36 9.88 1.82 9.50
CA SER A 36 11.01 2.76 9.43
C SER A 36 11.21 3.42 8.06
N VAL A 37 10.13 3.69 7.32
CA VAL A 37 10.19 4.45 6.07
C VAL A 37 10.58 5.90 6.39
N GLY A 38 11.86 6.21 6.22
CA GLY A 38 12.46 7.44 6.74
C GLY A 38 12.30 8.68 5.85
N GLN A 39 12.04 8.51 4.57
CA GLN A 39 11.94 9.62 3.62
C GLN A 39 10.52 10.22 3.59
N PRO A 40 10.34 11.51 4.02
CA PRO A 40 9.02 12.12 4.08
C PRO A 40 8.29 12.17 2.72
N PHE A 41 9.02 12.32 1.61
CA PHE A 41 8.43 12.27 0.27
C PHE A 41 7.82 10.90 -0.05
N ASN A 42 8.46 9.80 0.39
CA ASN A 42 7.94 8.46 0.21
C ASN A 42 6.67 8.25 1.04
N VAL A 43 6.69 8.65 2.32
CA VAL A 43 5.51 8.55 3.21
C VAL A 43 4.32 9.31 2.60
N GLY A 44 4.51 10.54 2.16
CA GLY A 44 3.44 11.32 1.53
C GLY A 44 2.93 10.70 0.22
N SER A 45 3.82 10.15 -0.61
CA SER A 45 3.46 9.46 -1.85
C SER A 45 2.67 8.17 -1.58
N ILE A 46 3.07 7.41 -0.55
CA ILE A 46 2.37 6.21 -0.10
C ILE A 46 0.96 6.58 0.39
N ILE A 47 0.82 7.59 1.24
CA ILE A 47 -0.48 8.06 1.75
C ILE A 47 -1.40 8.45 0.59
N ARG A 48 -0.89 9.16 -0.40
CA ARG A 48 -1.68 9.55 -1.58
C ARG A 48 -2.17 8.35 -2.38
N THR A 49 -1.31 7.37 -2.63
CA THR A 49 -1.67 6.14 -3.33
C THR A 49 -2.64 5.30 -2.51
N ALA A 50 -2.41 5.18 -1.21
CA ALA A 50 -3.27 4.51 -0.26
C ALA A 50 -4.69 5.08 -0.27
N ALA A 51 -4.82 6.40 -0.20
CA ALA A 51 -6.12 7.09 -0.29
C ALA A 51 -6.83 6.83 -1.63
N ALA A 52 -6.08 6.82 -2.73
CA ALA A 52 -6.64 6.56 -4.06
C ALA A 52 -7.17 5.13 -4.21
N LEU A 53 -6.52 4.15 -3.56
CA LEU A 53 -6.88 2.72 -3.62
C LEU A 53 -7.73 2.26 -2.43
N GLY A 54 -8.24 3.18 -1.62
CA GLY A 54 -9.18 2.90 -0.55
C GLY A 54 -8.58 2.14 0.63
N VAL A 55 -7.32 2.42 0.96
CA VAL A 55 -6.70 1.97 2.22
C VAL A 55 -7.33 2.72 3.37
N GLY A 56 -7.79 2.00 4.38
CA GLY A 56 -8.43 2.61 5.55
C GLY A 56 -7.43 3.09 6.61
N ARG A 57 -6.33 2.37 6.78
CA ARG A 57 -5.35 2.60 7.86
C ARG A 57 -3.92 2.35 7.42
N ILE A 58 -3.00 3.15 7.96
CA ILE A 58 -1.56 2.98 7.84
C ILE A 58 -0.95 2.98 9.24
N TRP A 59 -0.27 1.92 9.63
CA TRP A 59 0.57 1.88 10.82
C TRP A 59 1.98 2.36 10.47
N LEU A 60 2.49 3.29 11.26
CA LEU A 60 3.83 3.85 11.15
C LEU A 60 4.66 3.38 12.35
N CYS A 61 5.74 2.67 12.11
CA CYS A 61 6.57 2.14 13.18
C CYS A 61 8.04 2.54 13.04
N GLY A 62 8.77 2.45 14.13
CA GLY A 62 10.19 2.78 14.15
C GLY A 62 10.45 4.23 13.77
N ASN A 63 11.41 4.44 12.88
CA ASN A 63 11.84 5.78 12.45
C ASN A 63 11.10 6.28 11.21
N CYS A 64 9.81 5.94 11.06
CA CYS A 64 9.00 6.49 9.99
C CYS A 64 8.93 8.02 10.05
N ALA A 65 9.01 8.65 8.87
CA ALA A 65 8.77 10.07 8.80
C ALA A 65 7.31 10.39 9.12
N SER A 66 7.11 11.49 9.85
CA SER A 66 5.75 11.94 10.20
C SER A 66 4.94 12.31 8.95
N PRO A 67 3.67 11.93 8.85
CA PRO A 67 2.74 12.42 7.84
C PRO A 67 2.59 13.95 7.86
N ASP A 68 2.80 14.56 9.02
CA ASP A 68 2.74 16.02 9.21
C ASP A 68 3.99 16.75 8.73
N HIS A 69 5.06 16.05 8.39
CA HIS A 69 6.26 16.68 7.84
C HIS A 69 5.92 17.47 6.58
N PRO A 70 6.42 18.72 6.40
CA PRO A 70 6.08 19.56 5.25
C PRO A 70 6.28 18.88 3.89
N SER A 71 7.35 18.09 3.75
CA SER A 71 7.63 17.33 2.52
C SER A 71 6.66 16.17 2.30
N ALA A 72 6.16 15.52 3.36
CA ALA A 72 5.14 14.48 3.24
C ALA A 72 3.81 15.10 2.81
N ARG A 73 3.38 16.18 3.44
CA ARG A 73 2.16 16.93 3.06
C ARG A 73 2.21 17.43 1.61
N LYS A 74 3.40 17.86 1.14
CA LYS A 74 3.58 18.31 -0.24
C LYS A 74 3.30 17.21 -1.26
N THR A 75 3.63 15.97 -0.98
CA THR A 75 3.38 14.82 -1.87
C THR A 75 2.02 14.18 -1.63
N ALA A 76 1.52 14.17 -0.41
CA ALA A 76 0.18 13.69 -0.06
C ALA A 76 -0.94 14.56 -0.63
N LEU A 77 -0.71 15.84 -0.87
CA LEU A 77 -1.69 16.80 -1.45
C LEU A 77 -3.05 16.81 -0.73
N GLY A 78 -3.05 16.74 0.60
CA GLY A 78 -4.27 16.79 1.42
C GLY A 78 -4.98 15.44 1.57
N THR A 79 -4.44 14.34 1.01
CA THR A 79 -5.05 13.01 1.14
C THR A 79 -4.77 12.35 2.49
N GLU A 80 -3.85 12.88 3.29
CA GLU A 80 -3.60 12.45 4.68
C GLU A 80 -4.84 12.52 5.58
N ARG A 81 -5.83 13.30 5.19
CA ARG A 81 -7.14 13.38 5.88
C ARG A 81 -8.10 12.23 5.54
N LEU A 82 -7.76 11.44 4.53
CA LEU A 82 -8.60 10.36 4.00
C LEU A 82 -8.17 8.98 4.47
N VAL A 83 -7.02 8.86 5.12
CA VAL A 83 -6.43 7.62 5.61
C VAL A 83 -6.03 7.81 7.06
N SER A 84 -6.42 6.87 7.95
CA SER A 84 -5.96 6.91 9.34
C SER A 84 -4.48 6.54 9.38
N CYS A 85 -3.64 7.42 9.94
CA CYS A 85 -2.22 7.15 10.19
C CYS A 85 -2.01 7.01 11.70
N GLU A 86 -1.58 5.85 12.15
CA GLU A 86 -1.40 5.51 13.57
C GLU A 86 0.04 5.12 13.83
N SER A 87 0.60 5.61 14.93
CA SER A 87 1.97 5.26 15.33
C SER A 87 1.96 4.05 16.24
N GLU A 88 2.84 3.07 15.94
CA GLU A 88 3.05 1.89 16.75
C GLU A 88 4.51 1.82 17.22
N PRO A 89 4.77 1.29 18.42
CA PRO A 89 6.13 1.28 18.98
C PRO A 89 7.11 0.41 18.18
N SER A 90 6.62 -0.60 17.46
CA SER A 90 7.43 -1.49 16.64
C SER A 90 6.64 -2.12 15.51
N ALA A 91 7.32 -2.61 14.50
CA ALA A 91 6.72 -3.33 13.38
C ALA A 91 6.01 -4.61 13.84
N ALA A 92 6.53 -5.32 14.83
CA ALA A 92 5.88 -6.49 15.42
C ALA A 92 4.57 -6.12 16.13
N ALA A 93 4.52 -4.98 16.85
CA ALA A 93 3.29 -4.49 17.48
C ALA A 93 2.25 -4.12 16.44
N ALA A 94 2.65 -3.43 15.36
CA ALA A 94 1.77 -3.08 14.26
C ALA A 94 1.23 -4.32 13.52
N ALA A 95 2.09 -5.33 13.30
CA ALA A 95 1.66 -6.60 12.69
C ALA A 95 0.65 -7.33 13.59
N ALA A 96 0.89 -7.34 14.91
CA ALA A 96 -0.06 -7.92 15.88
C ALA A 96 -1.40 -7.15 15.89
N ALA A 97 -1.37 -5.82 15.82
CA ALA A 97 -2.59 -5.00 15.70
C ALA A 97 -3.36 -5.30 14.41
N ALA A 98 -2.67 -5.43 13.28
CA ALA A 98 -3.27 -5.81 12.01
C ALA A 98 -3.91 -7.20 12.08
N ALA A 99 -3.23 -8.18 12.65
CA ALA A 99 -3.75 -9.53 12.85
C ALA A 99 -4.96 -9.55 13.79
N ALA A 100 -4.94 -8.77 14.88
CA ALA A 100 -6.08 -8.61 15.79
C ALA A 100 -7.31 -8.00 15.10
N ASP A 101 -7.10 -7.13 14.12
CA ASP A 101 -8.15 -6.58 13.25
C ASP A 101 -8.61 -7.59 12.18
N GLY A 102 -8.06 -8.80 12.13
CA GLY A 102 -8.41 -9.85 11.17
C GLY A 102 -7.78 -9.68 9.79
N LEU A 103 -6.73 -8.87 9.67
CA LEU A 103 -5.99 -8.67 8.42
C LEU A 103 -4.83 -9.68 8.30
N ARG A 104 -4.67 -10.29 7.16
CA ARG A 104 -3.45 -11.05 6.84
C ARG A 104 -2.30 -10.11 6.59
N VAL A 105 -1.18 -10.29 7.29
CA VAL A 105 0.02 -9.45 7.14
C VAL A 105 0.92 -10.04 6.07
N ILE A 106 1.15 -9.30 5.00
CA ILE A 106 2.02 -9.68 3.88
C ILE A 106 3.16 -8.68 3.79
N ALA A 107 4.38 -9.11 4.13
CA ALA A 107 5.57 -8.29 3.98
C ALA A 107 6.05 -8.29 2.53
N ILE A 108 6.30 -7.10 1.99
CA ILE A 108 6.80 -6.92 0.62
C ILE A 108 8.32 -6.76 0.69
N GLU A 109 9.02 -7.89 0.52
CA GLU A 109 10.48 -7.94 0.67
C GLU A 109 11.07 -9.09 -0.15
N LEU A 110 12.31 -8.97 -0.57
CA LEU A 110 13.04 -10.02 -1.27
C LEU A 110 13.91 -10.80 -0.26
N THR A 111 13.43 -11.97 0.15
CA THR A 111 14.15 -12.89 1.06
C THR A 111 14.21 -14.30 0.48
N ASP A 112 15.03 -15.15 1.08
CA ASP A 112 14.94 -16.59 0.85
C ASP A 112 13.56 -17.08 1.35
N GLY A 113 12.87 -17.85 0.53
CA GLY A 113 11.51 -18.31 0.84
C GLY A 113 10.38 -17.32 0.55
N ALA A 114 10.68 -16.10 0.07
CA ALA A 114 9.64 -15.18 -0.42
C ALA A 114 9.02 -15.72 -1.73
N ILE A 115 7.70 -15.53 -1.88
CA ILE A 115 6.97 -15.91 -3.08
C ILE A 115 6.75 -14.70 -4.00
N PRO A 116 6.59 -14.89 -5.32
CA PRO A 116 6.22 -13.80 -6.22
C PRO A 116 4.90 -13.13 -5.80
N LEU A 117 4.83 -11.80 -5.86
CA LEU A 117 3.64 -11.05 -5.43
C LEU A 117 2.34 -11.53 -6.07
N HIS A 118 2.38 -11.92 -7.33
CA HIS A 118 1.21 -12.43 -8.05
C HIS A 118 0.75 -13.82 -7.61
N GLU A 119 1.55 -14.54 -6.80
CA GLU A 119 1.19 -15.81 -6.16
C GLU A 119 0.76 -15.62 -4.71
N ALA A 120 0.99 -14.43 -4.14
CA ALA A 120 0.64 -14.14 -2.75
C ALA A 120 -0.89 -14.15 -2.54
N PRO A 121 -1.36 -14.54 -1.35
CA PRO A 121 -2.79 -14.60 -1.02
C PRO A 121 -3.35 -13.19 -0.72
N LEU A 122 -3.47 -12.37 -1.77
CA LEU A 122 -3.91 -10.98 -1.71
C LEU A 122 -5.42 -10.80 -1.68
N SER A 123 -6.21 -11.88 -1.83
CA SER A 123 -7.67 -11.82 -1.73
C SER A 123 -8.13 -11.72 -0.28
N GLY A 124 -9.21 -10.96 -0.03
CA GLY A 124 -9.75 -10.69 1.29
C GLY A 124 -9.04 -9.54 2.01
N ASP A 125 -9.17 -9.52 3.34
CA ASP A 125 -8.63 -8.46 4.18
C ASP A 125 -7.12 -8.62 4.39
N VAL A 126 -6.33 -7.65 3.94
CA VAL A 126 -4.86 -7.72 4.01
C VAL A 126 -4.23 -6.42 4.51
N CYS A 127 -3.11 -6.57 5.21
CA CYS A 127 -2.18 -5.52 5.54
C CYS A 127 -0.87 -5.75 4.78
N LEU A 128 -0.52 -4.85 3.86
CA LEU A 128 0.75 -4.90 3.14
C LEU A 128 1.81 -4.15 3.95
N ALA A 129 2.89 -4.82 4.29
CA ALA A 129 3.96 -4.24 5.09
C ALA A 129 5.19 -3.95 4.21
N LEU A 130 5.77 -2.76 4.37
CA LEU A 130 6.92 -2.29 3.61
C LEU A 130 7.99 -1.79 4.57
N GLY A 131 9.24 -2.04 4.22
CA GLY A 131 10.39 -1.69 5.03
C GLY A 131 11.09 -0.39 4.65
N ASN A 132 12.19 -0.12 5.35
CA ASN A 132 13.08 1.01 5.14
C ASN A 132 13.73 0.97 3.75
N GLU A 133 14.02 2.14 3.20
CA GLU A 133 14.59 2.29 1.85
C GLU A 133 15.97 1.65 1.68
N ASP A 134 16.77 1.64 2.76
CA ASP A 134 18.15 1.15 2.72
C ASP A 134 18.29 -0.27 3.32
N HIS A 135 17.46 -0.61 4.29
CA HIS A 135 17.59 -1.83 5.10
C HIS A 135 16.45 -2.84 4.89
N GLY A 136 15.40 -2.46 4.17
CA GLY A 136 14.23 -3.31 3.97
C GLY A 136 13.39 -3.50 5.23
N CYS A 137 12.63 -4.58 5.27
CA CYS A 137 11.82 -4.96 6.42
C CYS A 137 12.69 -5.48 7.56
N SER A 138 12.42 -5.03 8.80
CA SER A 138 13.12 -5.55 9.97
C SER A 138 12.88 -7.04 10.18
N ALA A 139 13.84 -7.73 10.82
CA ALA A 139 13.69 -9.14 11.18
C ALA A 139 12.43 -9.38 12.04
N ALA A 140 12.07 -8.42 12.89
CA ALA A 140 10.85 -8.49 13.71
C ALA A 140 9.57 -8.45 12.86
N LEU A 141 9.54 -7.63 11.80
CA LEU A 141 8.42 -7.60 10.85
C LEU A 141 8.35 -8.90 10.04
N LEU A 142 9.49 -9.35 9.50
CA LEU A 142 9.54 -10.58 8.70
C LEU A 142 9.09 -11.81 9.51
N ALA A 143 9.44 -11.87 10.79
CA ALA A 143 9.02 -12.95 11.70
C ALA A 143 7.53 -12.87 12.08
N ALA A 144 6.92 -11.68 12.03
CA ALA A 144 5.51 -11.44 12.38
C ALA A 144 4.56 -11.50 11.17
N ALA A 145 5.09 -11.50 9.94
CA ALA A 145 4.29 -11.58 8.73
C ALA A 145 3.78 -13.00 8.47
N ASP A 146 2.54 -13.13 8.03
CA ASP A 146 1.96 -14.41 7.61
C ASP A 146 2.60 -14.92 6.30
N VAL A 147 2.99 -14.00 5.43
CA VAL A 147 3.59 -14.28 4.12
C VAL A 147 4.62 -13.20 3.81
N ILE A 148 5.72 -13.61 3.18
CA ILE A 148 6.68 -12.68 2.57
C ILE A 148 6.55 -12.82 1.06
N ALA A 149 6.35 -11.71 0.37
CA ALA A 149 6.20 -11.68 -1.07
C ALA A 149 7.12 -10.64 -1.70
N TYR A 150 7.64 -10.92 -2.89
CA TYR A 150 8.47 -9.98 -3.62
C TYR A 150 7.86 -9.58 -4.96
N ILE A 151 8.18 -8.37 -5.42
CA ILE A 151 7.80 -7.89 -6.74
C ILE A 151 8.85 -8.38 -7.74
N PRO A 152 8.49 -9.27 -8.70
CA PRO A 152 9.43 -9.74 -9.71
C PRO A 152 9.98 -8.58 -10.54
N GLN A 153 11.29 -8.51 -10.68
CA GLN A 153 12.00 -7.49 -11.44
C GLN A 153 12.79 -8.15 -12.57
N THR A 154 12.69 -7.60 -13.77
CA THR A 154 13.42 -8.09 -14.96
C THR A 154 14.61 -7.20 -15.32
N GLY A 155 14.75 -6.08 -14.62
CA GLY A 155 15.86 -5.12 -14.81
C GLY A 155 17.14 -5.52 -14.07
N ARG A 156 18.14 -4.64 -14.14
CA ARG A 156 19.45 -4.82 -13.50
C ARG A 156 19.59 -4.01 -12.21
N VAL A 157 18.49 -3.52 -11.65
CA VAL A 157 18.48 -2.79 -10.37
C VAL A 157 18.16 -3.74 -9.22
N GLY A 158 18.74 -3.51 -8.06
CA GLY A 158 18.57 -4.38 -6.89
C GLY A 158 17.28 -4.14 -6.11
N SER A 159 16.63 -2.97 -6.27
CA SER A 159 15.45 -2.61 -5.50
C SER A 159 14.57 -1.61 -6.24
N LEU A 160 13.33 -1.47 -5.77
CA LEU A 160 12.38 -0.42 -6.16
C LEU A 160 12.31 0.65 -5.06
N ASN A 161 11.98 1.88 -5.44
CA ASN A 161 11.57 2.88 -4.47
C ASN A 161 10.37 2.36 -3.68
N VAL A 162 10.37 2.55 -2.35
CA VAL A 162 9.35 2.00 -1.45
C VAL A 162 7.92 2.50 -1.78
N ALA A 163 7.76 3.74 -2.22
CA ALA A 163 6.46 4.25 -2.63
C ALA A 163 5.97 3.60 -3.94
N ALA A 164 6.89 3.28 -4.86
CA ALA A 164 6.58 2.52 -6.06
C ALA A 164 6.21 1.07 -5.72
N ALA A 165 6.96 0.42 -4.82
CA ALA A 165 6.64 -0.92 -4.34
C ALA A 165 5.25 -0.96 -3.68
N ALA A 166 4.94 0.02 -2.83
CA ALA A 166 3.61 0.16 -2.23
C ALA A 166 2.50 0.29 -3.28
N ALA A 167 2.72 1.13 -4.31
CA ALA A 167 1.73 1.33 -5.37
C ALA A 167 1.47 0.04 -6.17
N ILE A 168 2.52 -0.71 -6.50
CA ILE A 168 2.41 -1.99 -7.23
C ILE A 168 1.66 -3.02 -6.36
N ALA A 169 2.04 -3.17 -5.09
CA ALA A 169 1.43 -4.15 -4.20
C ALA A 169 -0.05 -3.83 -3.93
N LEU A 170 -0.39 -2.58 -3.69
CA LEU A 170 -1.78 -2.13 -3.52
C LEU A 170 -2.62 -2.33 -4.78
N ALA A 171 -2.06 -2.01 -5.95
CA ALA A 171 -2.74 -2.20 -7.22
C ALA A 171 -3.00 -3.68 -7.50
N GLU A 172 -2.04 -4.57 -7.19
CA GLU A 172 -2.20 -6.01 -7.37
C GLU A 172 -3.26 -6.57 -6.42
N ALA A 173 -3.29 -6.15 -5.15
CA ALA A 173 -4.33 -6.55 -4.20
C ALA A 173 -5.73 -6.16 -4.70
N ARG A 174 -5.91 -4.93 -5.19
CA ARG A 174 -7.18 -4.49 -5.77
C ARG A 174 -7.52 -5.21 -7.07
N ARG A 175 -6.53 -5.47 -7.93
CA ARG A 175 -6.74 -6.23 -9.15
C ARG A 175 -7.27 -7.64 -8.85
N ARG A 176 -6.71 -8.32 -7.85
CA ARG A 176 -7.20 -9.63 -7.40
C ARG A 176 -8.65 -9.56 -6.96
N GLU A 177 -8.98 -8.66 -6.07
CA GLU A 177 -10.35 -8.48 -5.59
C GLU A 177 -11.34 -8.25 -6.73
N TRP A 178 -10.98 -7.39 -7.70
CA TRP A 178 -11.89 -7.05 -8.82
C TRP A 178 -11.94 -8.11 -9.91
N SER A 179 -11.00 -9.06 -9.96
CA SER A 179 -10.99 -10.15 -10.93
C SER A 179 -11.66 -11.42 -10.41
N ASP A 180 -11.68 -11.60 -9.09
CA ASP A 180 -12.20 -12.79 -8.42
C ASP A 180 -13.69 -12.62 -8.02
N GLY A 181 -14.27 -11.42 -8.17
CA GLY A 181 -15.68 -11.05 -7.92
C GLY A 181 -16.46 -10.82 -9.19
#